data_1997e8c9b7831b9f5c2a384a1c4f6191
#
_entry.id   1997e8c9b7831b9f5c2a384a1c4f6191
#
_cell.length_a   1.000
_cell.length_b   1.000
_cell.length_c   1.000
_cell.angle_alpha   90.00
_cell.angle_beta   90.00
_cell.angle_gamma   90.00
#
_symmetry.space_group_name_H-M   'P 1'
#
loop_
_entity.id
_entity.type
_entity.pdbx_description
1 polymer ?
#
loop_
_entity_poly.entity_id
_entity_poly.type
_entity_poly.pdbx_seq_one_letter_code
_entity_poly.pdbx_strand_id
1 'polypeptide(L)'
;SDWQSIVADIKKFGSAGKKTAVVSTINGDANVPFYKELANQGITAADIPVMAFSVGEEELSGIDTKPLVGHLAAWNYFMSVDNPANKAFIKKWHDFTKNPKRVTNDPMEAHYIGFNLWVKAVEKAKSTDVDKVLKAIVGLETPNLTGGMAKVLPNHHITKPVLIGEIQADGQFQVVWETPSVVPGEAWSHYLPESKDLIGDWTDPIN
;
A
#
# COMPACT_ATOMS: atom_id res chain seq x y z
N SER A 1 -9.96 -1.89 -19.77
CA SER A 1 -8.82 -2.79 -20.02
C SER A 1 -9.35 -4.17 -20.35
N ASP A 2 -8.73 -4.81 -21.32
CA ASP A 2 -9.04 -6.20 -21.70
C ASP A 2 -8.30 -7.16 -20.75
N TRP A 3 -8.86 -7.34 -19.57
CA TRP A 3 -8.26 -8.22 -18.55
C TRP A 3 -8.25 -9.68 -18.98
N GLN A 4 -9.21 -10.10 -19.81
CA GLN A 4 -9.27 -11.46 -20.31
C GLN A 4 -8.03 -11.81 -21.15
N SER A 5 -7.67 -10.96 -22.10
CA SER A 5 -6.46 -11.16 -22.91
C SER A 5 -5.18 -11.07 -22.07
N ILE A 6 -5.08 -10.07 -21.19
CA ILE A 6 -3.90 -9.89 -20.34
C ILE A 6 -3.66 -11.11 -19.46
N VAL A 7 -4.69 -11.61 -18.80
CA VAL A 7 -4.58 -12.79 -17.93
C VAL A 7 -4.33 -14.07 -18.74
N ALA A 8 -4.90 -14.19 -19.96
CA ALA A 8 -4.58 -15.28 -20.85
C ALA A 8 -3.09 -15.29 -21.27
N ASP A 9 -2.50 -14.12 -21.51
CA ASP A 9 -1.07 -14.00 -21.81
C ASP A 9 -0.21 -14.39 -20.60
N ILE A 10 -0.60 -13.99 -19.39
CA ILE A 10 0.07 -14.42 -18.14
C ILE A 10 0.03 -15.94 -18.03
N LYS A 11 -1.13 -16.55 -18.26
CA LYS A 11 -1.30 -18.01 -18.21
C LYS A 11 -0.43 -18.72 -19.24
N LYS A 12 -0.41 -18.22 -20.46
CA LYS A 12 0.43 -18.74 -21.55
C LYS A 12 1.91 -18.65 -21.19
N PHE A 13 2.34 -17.51 -20.67
CA PHE A 13 3.74 -17.30 -20.22
C PHE A 13 4.11 -18.29 -19.11
N GLY A 14 3.24 -18.46 -18.11
CA GLY A 14 3.44 -19.39 -17.00
C GLY A 14 3.42 -20.86 -17.38
N SER A 15 2.88 -21.21 -18.55
CA SER A 15 2.83 -22.58 -19.06
C SER A 15 4.08 -23.01 -19.85
N ALA A 16 5.08 -22.12 -19.95
CA ALA A 16 6.31 -22.37 -20.74
C ALA A 16 7.36 -23.24 -20.02
N GLY A 17 7.00 -23.93 -18.94
CA GLY A 17 7.87 -24.89 -18.23
C GLY A 17 8.89 -24.26 -17.27
N LYS A 18 8.79 -22.96 -17.00
CA LYS A 18 9.61 -22.24 -16.01
C LYS A 18 8.76 -21.74 -14.86
N LYS A 19 9.34 -21.67 -13.66
CA LYS A 19 8.70 -20.97 -12.54
C LYS A 19 8.45 -19.52 -12.92
N THR A 20 7.21 -19.07 -12.73
CA THR A 20 6.75 -17.75 -13.15
C THR A 20 6.07 -17.07 -11.98
N ALA A 21 6.25 -15.77 -11.88
CA ALA A 21 5.52 -14.90 -10.97
C ALA A 21 5.11 -13.62 -11.71
N VAL A 22 4.08 -12.96 -11.22
CA VAL A 22 3.63 -11.65 -11.71
C VAL A 22 4.00 -10.60 -10.68
N VAL A 23 4.59 -9.51 -11.14
CA VAL A 23 4.78 -8.28 -10.37
C VAL A 23 3.77 -7.27 -10.89
N SER A 24 2.87 -6.79 -10.02
CA SER A 24 1.75 -5.94 -10.40
C SER A 24 1.86 -4.54 -9.81
N THR A 25 1.76 -3.53 -10.68
CA THR A 25 1.67 -2.11 -10.32
C THR A 25 0.29 -1.52 -10.63
N ILE A 26 -0.73 -2.35 -10.75
CA ILE A 26 -2.12 -1.92 -10.96
C ILE A 26 -2.60 -1.17 -9.71
N ASN A 27 -3.24 -0.03 -9.90
CA ASN A 27 -3.75 0.82 -8.82
C ASN A 27 -5.28 0.83 -8.77
N GLY A 28 -5.81 0.92 -7.55
CA GLY A 28 -7.23 1.18 -7.27
C GLY A 28 -8.16 0.11 -7.85
N ASP A 29 -9.33 0.55 -8.29
CA ASP A 29 -10.44 -0.32 -8.73
C ASP A 29 -10.11 -1.24 -9.91
N ALA A 30 -9.07 -0.93 -10.68
CA ALA A 30 -8.61 -1.80 -11.76
C ALA A 30 -8.09 -3.16 -11.27
N ASN A 31 -7.74 -3.26 -9.99
CA ASN A 31 -7.37 -4.53 -9.36
C ASN A 31 -8.56 -5.50 -9.28
N VAL A 32 -9.77 -5.00 -9.07
CA VAL A 32 -10.97 -5.84 -8.92
C VAL A 32 -11.20 -6.76 -10.15
N PRO A 33 -11.34 -6.22 -11.37
CA PRO A 33 -11.49 -7.08 -12.54
C PRO A 33 -10.26 -7.93 -12.84
N PHE A 34 -9.05 -7.46 -12.53
CA PHE A 34 -7.83 -8.25 -12.71
C PHE A 34 -7.86 -9.51 -11.84
N TYR A 35 -8.11 -9.38 -10.52
CA TYR A 35 -8.16 -10.54 -9.63
C TYR A 35 -9.34 -11.47 -9.91
N LYS A 36 -10.50 -10.92 -10.30
CA LYS A 36 -11.62 -11.74 -10.77
C LYS A 36 -11.24 -12.59 -11.98
N GLU A 37 -10.49 -12.02 -12.91
CA GLU A 37 -10.09 -12.72 -14.11
C GLU A 37 -9.01 -13.79 -13.84
N LEU A 38 -8.09 -13.53 -12.89
CA LEU A 38 -7.16 -14.56 -12.41
C LEU A 38 -7.92 -15.81 -11.93
N ALA A 39 -8.96 -15.60 -11.10
CA ALA A 39 -9.82 -16.65 -10.60
C ALA A 39 -10.60 -17.36 -11.74
N ASN A 40 -11.18 -16.58 -12.66
CA ASN A 40 -11.96 -17.12 -13.80
C ASN A 40 -11.10 -18.03 -14.69
N GLN A 41 -9.84 -17.69 -14.90
CA GLN A 41 -8.92 -18.49 -15.72
C GLN A 41 -8.18 -19.58 -14.93
N GLY A 42 -8.48 -19.72 -13.64
CA GLY A 42 -7.93 -20.77 -12.78
C GLY A 42 -6.45 -20.58 -12.45
N ILE A 43 -5.95 -19.34 -12.45
CA ILE A 43 -4.58 -19.03 -12.02
C ILE A 43 -4.55 -18.98 -10.50
N THR A 44 -3.78 -19.85 -9.88
CA THR A 44 -3.59 -19.94 -8.44
C THR A 44 -2.21 -19.40 -8.02
N ALA A 45 -2.08 -19.01 -6.77
CA ALA A 45 -0.80 -18.59 -6.22
C ALA A 45 0.25 -19.71 -6.20
N ALA A 46 -0.17 -20.96 -6.16
CA ALA A 46 0.73 -22.11 -6.24
C ALA A 46 1.39 -22.24 -7.63
N ASP A 47 0.67 -21.86 -8.68
CA ASP A 47 1.15 -21.97 -10.06
C ASP A 47 1.88 -20.70 -10.51
N ILE A 48 1.23 -19.55 -10.38
CA ILE A 48 1.73 -18.23 -10.81
C ILE A 48 1.40 -17.22 -9.72
N PRO A 49 2.23 -17.08 -8.68
CA PRO A 49 2.00 -16.10 -7.62
C PRO A 49 2.07 -14.68 -8.17
N VAL A 50 1.17 -13.84 -7.67
CA VAL A 50 1.17 -12.38 -7.91
C VAL A 50 1.72 -11.70 -6.68
N MET A 51 2.68 -10.79 -6.87
CA MET A 51 3.11 -9.79 -5.90
C MET A 51 2.63 -8.43 -6.36
N ALA A 52 1.66 -7.87 -5.66
CA ALA A 52 1.12 -6.54 -5.94
C ALA A 52 1.76 -5.48 -5.02
N PHE A 53 1.80 -4.23 -5.50
CA PHE A 53 2.32 -3.09 -4.73
C PHE A 53 1.25 -2.06 -4.35
N SER A 54 0.00 -2.29 -4.69
CA SER A 54 -1.13 -1.39 -4.43
C SER A 54 -2.44 -2.17 -4.29
N VAL A 55 -2.45 -3.21 -3.48
CA VAL A 55 -3.65 -4.00 -3.18
C VAL A 55 -3.80 -4.12 -1.68
N GLY A 56 -4.96 -3.77 -1.19
CA GLY A 56 -5.33 -3.91 0.21
C GLY A 56 -6.74 -4.47 0.38
N GLU A 57 -7.25 -4.33 1.56
CA GLU A 57 -8.53 -4.92 1.97
C GLU A 57 -9.73 -4.32 1.22
N GLU A 58 -9.65 -3.04 0.83
CA GLU A 58 -10.75 -2.38 0.13
C GLU A 58 -10.91 -2.94 -1.29
N GLU A 59 -9.82 -3.17 -2.03
CA GLU A 59 -9.85 -3.74 -3.38
C GLU A 59 -10.38 -5.17 -3.38
N LEU A 60 -10.13 -5.92 -2.29
CA LEU A 60 -10.63 -7.30 -2.13
C LEU A 60 -12.05 -7.36 -1.57
N SER A 61 -12.57 -6.25 -1.08
CA SER A 61 -13.91 -6.18 -0.51
C SER A 61 -14.97 -6.44 -1.59
N GLY A 62 -15.86 -7.38 -1.31
CA GLY A 62 -16.96 -7.71 -2.21
C GLY A 62 -16.61 -8.64 -3.38
N ILE A 63 -15.41 -9.21 -3.41
CA ILE A 63 -15.06 -10.30 -4.32
C ILE A 63 -14.82 -11.59 -3.55
N ASP A 64 -14.97 -12.74 -4.24
CA ASP A 64 -14.59 -14.03 -3.65
C ASP A 64 -13.06 -14.16 -3.65
N THR A 65 -12.48 -14.17 -2.45
CA THR A 65 -11.04 -14.25 -2.26
C THR A 65 -10.51 -15.66 -2.10
N LYS A 66 -11.37 -16.67 -1.96
CA LYS A 66 -10.94 -18.06 -1.82
C LYS A 66 -10.00 -18.54 -2.94
N PRO A 67 -10.29 -18.30 -4.22
CA PRO A 67 -9.36 -18.68 -5.29
C PRO A 67 -8.08 -17.83 -5.34
N LEU A 68 -7.99 -16.74 -4.56
CA LEU A 68 -6.87 -15.81 -4.54
C LEU A 68 -5.93 -16.03 -3.34
N VAL A 69 -6.26 -16.97 -2.46
CA VAL A 69 -5.44 -17.27 -1.28
C VAL A 69 -4.01 -17.59 -1.69
N GLY A 70 -3.04 -16.96 -1.01
CA GLY A 70 -1.61 -17.16 -1.27
C GLY A 70 -0.98 -16.12 -2.20
N HIS A 71 -1.74 -15.33 -2.96
CA HIS A 71 -1.19 -14.17 -3.63
C HIS A 71 -0.74 -13.12 -2.61
N LEU A 72 0.28 -12.33 -2.97
CA LEU A 72 0.99 -11.44 -2.06
C LEU A 72 0.78 -9.97 -2.41
N ALA A 73 0.82 -9.13 -1.40
CA ALA A 73 0.92 -7.69 -1.55
C ALA A 73 2.02 -7.13 -0.65
N ALA A 74 2.84 -6.23 -1.19
CA ALA A 74 3.82 -5.48 -0.43
C ALA A 74 3.29 -4.07 -0.21
N TRP A 75 3.10 -3.69 1.05
CA TRP A 75 2.64 -2.36 1.43
C TRP A 75 3.10 -1.98 2.85
N ASN A 76 2.65 -0.82 3.33
CA ASN A 76 3.10 -0.30 4.63
C ASN A 76 2.11 -0.60 5.78
N TYR A 77 0.94 -1.10 5.47
CA TYR A 77 -0.11 -1.39 6.44
C TYR A 77 -1.04 -2.49 5.93
N PHE A 78 -1.48 -3.35 6.84
CA PHE A 78 -2.62 -4.24 6.67
C PHE A 78 -3.51 -4.19 7.93
N MET A 79 -4.83 -4.28 7.75
CA MET A 79 -5.79 -4.20 8.84
C MET A 79 -5.54 -5.26 9.93
N SER A 80 -5.00 -6.41 9.55
CA SER A 80 -4.71 -7.54 10.44
C SER A 80 -3.52 -7.34 11.38
N VAL A 81 -2.78 -6.25 11.25
CA VAL A 81 -1.60 -6.00 12.10
C VAL A 81 -2.00 -5.95 13.57
N ASP A 82 -1.38 -6.81 14.37
CA ASP A 82 -1.62 -6.93 15.81
C ASP A 82 -0.84 -5.86 16.59
N ASN A 83 -1.42 -4.67 16.66
CA ASN A 83 -0.86 -3.53 17.38
C ASN A 83 -1.98 -2.78 18.09
N PRO A 84 -1.79 -2.38 19.38
CA PRO A 84 -2.84 -1.65 20.13
C PRO A 84 -3.29 -0.36 19.44
N ALA A 85 -2.38 0.39 18.83
CA ALA A 85 -2.72 1.61 18.10
C ALA A 85 -3.60 1.31 16.88
N ASN A 86 -3.32 0.23 16.14
CA ASN A 86 -4.14 -0.23 15.03
C ASN A 86 -5.53 -0.66 15.50
N LYS A 87 -5.62 -1.44 16.57
CA LYS A 87 -6.92 -1.84 17.15
C LYS A 87 -7.77 -0.64 17.53
N ALA A 88 -7.15 0.38 18.13
CA ALA A 88 -7.86 1.62 18.48
C ALA A 88 -8.31 2.39 17.24
N PHE A 89 -7.50 2.44 16.18
CA PHE A 89 -7.86 3.06 14.90
C PHE A 89 -9.03 2.35 14.24
N ILE A 90 -9.00 1.02 14.14
CA ILE A 90 -10.08 0.20 13.59
C ILE A 90 -11.38 0.43 14.36
N LYS A 91 -11.29 0.44 15.71
CA LYS A 91 -12.48 0.71 16.53
C LYS A 91 -13.07 2.09 16.25
N LYS A 92 -12.25 3.14 16.18
CA LYS A 92 -12.71 4.50 15.83
C LYS A 92 -13.38 4.53 14.46
N TRP A 93 -12.82 3.83 13.49
CA TRP A 93 -13.40 3.73 12.15
C TRP A 93 -14.75 3.03 12.15
N HIS A 94 -14.89 1.91 12.86
CA HIS A 94 -16.14 1.19 13.00
C HIS A 94 -17.20 2.02 13.75
N ASP A 95 -16.81 2.71 14.83
CA ASP A 95 -17.70 3.59 15.58
C ASP A 95 -18.19 4.77 14.73
N PHE A 96 -17.30 5.38 13.94
CA PHE A 96 -17.62 6.50 13.04
C PHE A 96 -18.56 6.06 11.92
N THR A 97 -18.25 4.96 11.25
CA THR A 97 -19.05 4.44 10.14
C THR A 97 -20.33 3.72 10.60
N LYS A 98 -20.44 3.42 11.90
CA LYS A 98 -21.49 2.56 12.48
C LYS A 98 -21.61 1.22 11.74
N ASN A 99 -20.49 0.72 11.24
CA ASN A 99 -20.44 -0.52 10.48
C ASN A 99 -19.14 -1.31 10.79
N PRO A 100 -19.25 -2.38 11.61
CA PRO A 100 -18.08 -3.18 11.99
C PRO A 100 -17.51 -4.04 10.85
N LYS A 101 -18.16 -4.05 9.68
CA LYS A 101 -17.66 -4.75 8.49
C LYS A 101 -16.79 -3.88 7.57
N ARG A 102 -16.74 -2.56 7.84
CA ARG A 102 -15.88 -1.66 7.06
C ARG A 102 -14.43 -1.97 7.36
N VAL A 103 -13.68 -2.18 6.29
CA VAL A 103 -12.24 -2.43 6.37
C VAL A 103 -11.45 -1.13 6.50
N THR A 104 -10.25 -1.23 7.02
CA THR A 104 -9.20 -0.23 6.91
C THR A 104 -8.14 -0.74 5.94
N ASN A 105 -7.38 0.15 5.34
CA ASN A 105 -6.32 -0.17 4.39
C ASN A 105 -5.14 0.81 4.48
N ASP A 106 -4.08 0.55 3.74
CA ASP A 106 -2.86 1.36 3.75
C ASP A 106 -3.10 2.85 3.44
N PRO A 107 -3.82 3.25 2.36
CA PRO A 107 -4.08 4.67 2.09
C PRO A 107 -4.85 5.38 3.20
N MET A 108 -5.76 4.70 3.87
CA MET A 108 -6.50 5.27 5.00
C MET A 108 -5.59 5.51 6.20
N GLU A 109 -4.74 4.54 6.52
CA GLU A 109 -3.76 4.66 7.60
C GLU A 109 -2.76 5.79 7.32
N ALA A 110 -2.23 5.85 6.12
CA ALA A 110 -1.29 6.90 5.70
C ALA A 110 -1.93 8.30 5.80
N HIS A 111 -3.19 8.43 5.38
CA HIS A 111 -3.93 9.69 5.48
C HIS A 111 -4.17 10.10 6.94
N TYR A 112 -4.56 9.15 7.79
CA TYR A 112 -4.77 9.38 9.21
C TYR A 112 -3.48 9.86 9.91
N ILE A 113 -2.36 9.22 9.65
CA ILE A 113 -1.04 9.63 10.17
C ILE A 113 -0.65 11.01 9.63
N GLY A 114 -0.80 11.24 8.34
CA GLY A 114 -0.48 12.50 7.69
C GLY A 114 -1.28 13.67 8.26
N PHE A 115 -2.58 13.47 8.51
CA PHE A 115 -3.43 14.48 9.14
C PHE A 115 -2.97 14.80 10.57
N ASN A 116 -2.66 13.78 11.37
CA ASN A 116 -2.15 13.98 12.73
C ASN A 116 -0.82 14.75 12.75
N LEU A 117 0.07 14.48 11.79
CA LEU A 117 1.32 15.24 11.63
C LEU A 117 1.06 16.69 11.23
N TRP A 118 0.09 16.91 10.33
CA TRP A 118 -0.32 18.26 9.95
C TRP A 118 -0.89 19.05 11.13
N VAL A 119 -1.75 18.46 11.94
CA VAL A 119 -2.27 19.09 13.16
C VAL A 119 -1.12 19.53 14.09
N LYS A 120 -0.18 18.63 14.36
CA LYS A 120 1.02 18.94 15.16
C LYS A 120 1.85 20.08 14.55
N ALA A 121 1.96 20.12 13.22
CA ALA A 121 2.70 21.17 12.53
C ALA A 121 1.99 22.53 12.64
N VAL A 122 0.67 22.57 12.51
CA VAL A 122 -0.15 23.78 12.71
C VAL A 122 -0.03 24.29 14.13
N GLU A 123 -0.12 23.43 15.13
CA GLU A 123 0.05 23.77 16.54
C GLU A 123 1.45 24.36 16.82
N LYS A 124 2.51 23.73 16.27
CA LYS A 124 3.89 24.21 16.38
C LYS A 124 4.11 25.55 15.68
N ALA A 125 3.57 25.69 14.46
CA ALA A 125 3.69 26.92 13.67
C ALA A 125 2.78 28.04 14.17
N LYS A 126 1.76 27.72 14.97
CA LYS A 126 0.66 28.64 15.37
C LYS A 126 0.02 29.33 14.17
N SER A 127 -0.12 28.59 13.06
CA SER A 127 -0.58 29.11 11.77
C SER A 127 -1.00 27.96 10.85
N THR A 128 -1.94 28.24 9.96
CA THR A 128 -2.31 27.38 8.83
C THR A 128 -1.66 27.82 7.50
N ASP A 129 -0.80 28.83 7.55
CA ASP A 129 -0.01 29.27 6.41
C ASP A 129 0.85 28.12 5.88
N VAL A 130 0.81 27.87 4.58
CA VAL A 130 1.43 26.71 3.93
C VAL A 130 2.94 26.67 4.21
N ASP A 131 3.64 27.78 4.00
CA ASP A 131 5.10 27.81 4.14
C ASP A 131 5.54 27.61 5.59
N LYS A 132 4.77 28.13 6.54
CA LYS A 132 5.04 27.95 7.97
C LYS A 132 4.80 26.50 8.38
N VAL A 133 3.72 25.88 7.90
CA VAL A 133 3.40 24.49 8.20
C VAL A 133 4.43 23.55 7.57
N LEU A 134 4.81 23.76 6.30
CA LEU A 134 5.85 22.98 5.64
C LEU A 134 7.19 23.01 6.37
N LYS A 135 7.59 24.17 6.91
CA LYS A 135 8.80 24.30 7.73
C LYS A 135 8.65 23.59 9.08
N ALA A 136 7.48 23.71 9.70
CA ALA A 136 7.23 23.17 11.03
C ALA A 136 7.11 21.63 11.05
N ILE A 137 6.62 21.03 9.97
CA ILE A 137 6.31 19.59 9.91
C ILE A 137 7.56 18.72 9.87
N VAL A 138 8.65 19.21 9.27
CA VAL A 138 9.89 18.45 9.15
C VAL A 138 10.43 18.09 10.56
N GLY A 139 10.73 16.82 10.74
CA GLY A 139 11.21 16.27 12.01
C GLY A 139 10.11 15.91 13.01
N LEU A 140 8.84 16.23 12.75
CA LEU A 140 7.74 15.79 13.61
C LEU A 140 7.51 14.28 13.48
N GLU A 141 7.03 13.70 14.57
CA GLU A 141 6.81 12.26 14.68
C GLU A 141 5.41 11.96 15.21
N THR A 142 4.87 10.82 14.79
CA THR A 142 3.67 10.20 15.34
C THR A 142 3.79 8.68 15.24
N PRO A 143 3.15 7.89 16.12
CA PRO A 143 3.20 6.43 15.98
C PRO A 143 2.63 5.97 14.63
N ASN A 144 3.34 5.04 13.97
CA ASN A 144 2.75 4.21 12.93
C ASN A 144 1.75 3.24 13.57
N LEU A 145 0.70 2.89 12.87
CA LEU A 145 -0.24 1.88 13.36
C LEU A 145 0.34 0.45 13.25
N THR A 146 1.40 0.30 12.49
CA THR A 146 2.14 -0.96 12.25
C THR A 146 3.39 -1.11 13.13
N GLY A 147 3.65 -0.16 14.01
CA GLY A 147 4.83 -0.11 14.87
C GLY A 147 5.87 0.91 14.42
N GLY A 148 6.71 1.31 15.38
CA GLY A 148 7.70 2.38 15.18
C GLY A 148 7.05 3.76 15.03
N MET A 149 7.87 4.73 14.68
CA MET A 149 7.46 6.14 14.54
C MET A 149 7.49 6.57 13.07
N ALA A 150 6.41 7.19 12.62
CA ALA A 150 6.39 7.95 11.39
C ALA A 150 7.05 9.31 11.65
N LYS A 151 8.22 9.52 11.09
CA LYS A 151 8.98 10.77 11.16
C LYS A 151 8.97 11.47 9.81
N VAL A 152 8.64 12.75 9.79
CA VAL A 152 8.70 13.53 8.55
C VAL A 152 10.15 13.91 8.24
N LEU A 153 10.61 13.48 7.09
CA LEU A 153 11.97 13.72 6.59
C LEU A 153 12.07 15.06 5.85
N PRO A 154 13.29 15.60 5.62
CA PRO A 154 13.47 16.86 4.88
C PRO A 154 12.85 16.86 3.47
N ASN A 155 12.72 15.71 2.83
CA ASN A 155 12.06 15.54 1.53
C ASN A 155 10.52 15.38 1.65
N HIS A 156 9.97 15.58 2.84
CA HIS A 156 8.55 15.42 3.18
C HIS A 156 7.97 14.00 3.08
N HIS A 157 8.81 12.99 2.86
CA HIS A 157 8.41 11.60 3.09
C HIS A 157 8.36 11.30 4.59
N ILE A 158 7.70 10.21 4.95
CA ILE A 158 7.68 9.71 6.33
C ILE A 158 8.37 8.35 6.41
N THR A 159 8.89 8.02 7.59
CA THR A 159 9.42 6.68 7.87
C THR A 159 8.27 5.72 8.15
N LYS A 160 8.27 4.55 7.49
CA LYS A 160 7.28 3.49 7.69
C LYS A 160 7.92 2.11 7.56
N PRO A 161 7.39 1.08 8.25
CA PRO A 161 7.77 -0.28 7.93
C PRO A 161 7.21 -0.69 6.56
N VAL A 162 7.78 -1.72 5.96
CA VAL A 162 7.24 -2.39 4.78
C VAL A 162 6.83 -3.79 5.19
N LEU A 163 5.64 -4.20 4.79
CA LEU A 163 5.06 -5.50 5.08
C LEU A 163 4.79 -6.25 3.78
N ILE A 164 4.87 -7.58 3.84
CA ILE A 164 4.31 -8.45 2.82
C ILE A 164 3.15 -9.20 3.44
N GLY A 165 1.97 -9.00 2.89
CA GLY A 165 0.74 -9.67 3.28
C GLY A 165 0.35 -10.73 2.25
N GLU A 166 -0.12 -11.86 2.74
CA GLU A 166 -0.69 -12.95 1.95
C GLU A 166 -2.22 -12.89 2.03
N ILE A 167 -2.89 -12.90 0.88
CA ILE A 167 -4.36 -12.88 0.79
C ILE A 167 -4.94 -14.13 1.45
N GLN A 168 -5.91 -13.91 2.34
CA GLN A 168 -6.67 -14.95 3.04
C GLN A 168 -8.08 -15.10 2.47
N ALA A 169 -8.74 -16.21 2.80
CA ALA A 169 -10.07 -16.52 2.28
C ALA A 169 -11.17 -15.53 2.73
N ASP A 170 -10.95 -14.82 3.82
CA ASP A 170 -11.87 -13.81 4.38
C ASP A 170 -11.64 -12.39 3.81
N GLY A 171 -10.71 -12.24 2.87
CA GLY A 171 -10.35 -10.95 2.27
C GLY A 171 -9.39 -10.10 3.10
N GLN A 172 -8.90 -10.64 4.21
CA GLN A 172 -7.83 -10.05 5.00
C GLN A 172 -6.46 -10.51 4.50
N PHE A 173 -5.40 -9.97 5.08
CA PHE A 173 -4.03 -10.37 4.78
C PHE A 173 -3.39 -10.96 6.04
N GLN A 174 -2.65 -12.05 5.88
CA GLN A 174 -1.69 -12.50 6.87
C GLN A 174 -0.34 -11.87 6.57
N VAL A 175 0.22 -11.12 7.51
CA VAL A 175 1.58 -10.59 7.37
C VAL A 175 2.56 -11.78 7.44
N VAL A 176 3.30 -12.00 6.37
CA VAL A 176 4.27 -13.10 6.23
C VAL A 176 5.71 -12.62 6.28
N TRP A 177 5.93 -11.32 6.13
CA TRP A 177 7.24 -10.68 6.23
C TRP A 177 7.09 -9.20 6.57
N GLU A 178 8.07 -8.66 7.28
CA GLU A 178 8.17 -7.24 7.58
C GLU A 178 9.63 -6.78 7.64
N THR A 179 9.88 -5.50 7.41
CA THR A 179 11.20 -4.91 7.63
C THR A 179 11.54 -4.91 9.12
N PRO A 180 12.82 -5.10 9.51
CA PRO A 180 13.24 -5.12 10.92
C PRO A 180 12.98 -3.80 11.66
N SER A 181 12.86 -2.71 10.91
CA SER A 181 12.60 -1.36 11.42
C SER A 181 11.90 -0.53 10.35
N VAL A 182 11.53 0.70 10.71
CA VAL A 182 11.00 1.66 9.73
C VAL A 182 12.03 1.97 8.65
N VAL A 183 11.55 2.12 7.43
CA VAL A 183 12.35 2.47 6.25
C VAL A 183 12.17 3.97 5.99
N PRO A 184 13.26 4.72 5.74
CA PRO A 184 13.16 6.11 5.31
C PRO A 184 12.61 6.20 3.89
N GLY A 185 11.75 7.20 3.64
CA GLY A 185 11.34 7.53 2.28
C GLY A 185 12.47 8.28 1.56
N GLU A 186 12.91 7.74 0.44
CA GLU A 186 13.96 8.36 -0.38
C GLU A 186 13.36 9.29 -1.43
N ALA A 187 14.04 10.39 -1.74
CA ALA A 187 13.60 11.31 -2.80
C ALA A 187 13.71 10.66 -4.20
N TRP A 188 14.63 9.74 -4.35
CA TRP A 188 14.83 8.86 -5.51
C TRP A 188 15.37 7.52 -5.03
N SER A 189 15.16 6.48 -5.83
CA SER A 189 15.64 5.15 -5.49
C SER A 189 17.16 5.06 -5.56
N HIS A 190 17.79 4.50 -4.53
CA HIS A 190 19.24 4.21 -4.55
C HIS A 190 19.61 3.10 -5.56
N TYR A 191 18.64 2.32 -6.05
CA TYR A 191 18.83 1.36 -7.13
C TYR A 191 18.90 2.02 -8.52
N LEU A 192 18.47 3.29 -8.62
CA LEU A 192 18.48 4.10 -9.83
C LEU A 192 19.14 5.46 -9.53
N PRO A 193 20.45 5.48 -9.24
CA PRO A 193 21.14 6.68 -8.77
C PRO A 193 21.09 7.84 -9.76
N GLU A 194 20.94 7.57 -11.06
CA GLU A 194 20.74 8.57 -12.09
C GLU A 194 19.43 9.34 -11.95
N SER A 195 18.45 8.77 -11.25
CA SER A 195 17.15 9.42 -11.02
C SER A 195 17.24 10.74 -10.26
N LYS A 196 18.31 10.95 -9.48
CA LYS A 196 18.53 12.19 -8.73
C LYS A 196 18.68 13.42 -9.65
N ASP A 197 19.14 13.20 -10.87
CA ASP A 197 19.41 14.25 -11.86
C ASP A 197 18.23 14.47 -12.82
N LEU A 198 17.18 13.65 -12.71
CA LEU A 198 15.96 13.76 -13.51
C LEU A 198 15.01 14.81 -12.92
N ILE A 199 14.45 15.62 -13.79
CA ILE A 199 13.43 16.61 -13.43
C ILE A 199 12.07 15.96 -13.62
N GLY A 200 11.20 16.05 -12.60
CA GLY A 200 9.80 15.61 -12.69
C GLY A 200 8.94 16.61 -13.46
N ASP A 201 9.45 17.10 -14.59
CA ASP A 201 8.78 18.10 -15.41
C ASP A 201 8.26 17.44 -16.70
N TRP A 202 6.97 17.66 -16.96
CA TRP A 202 6.27 17.12 -18.13
C TRP A 202 6.11 18.17 -19.23
N THR A 203 6.73 19.34 -19.08
CA THR A 203 6.64 20.43 -20.04
C THR A 203 7.49 20.23 -21.30
N ASP A 204 8.45 19.30 -21.23
CA ASP A 204 9.22 18.92 -22.41
C ASP A 204 8.45 17.82 -23.16
N PRO A 205 7.89 18.11 -24.34
CA PRO A 205 7.14 17.09 -25.07
C PRO A 205 8.08 15.94 -25.40
N ILE A 206 7.65 14.73 -25.10
CA ILE A 206 8.27 13.54 -25.62
C ILE A 206 8.19 13.61 -27.16
N ASN A 207 9.25 14.08 -27.79
CA ASN A 207 9.40 14.09 -29.22
C ASN A 207 9.66 12.69 -29.76
#